data_019203feb7de5b0f9be877fea4325ed9
#
_entry.id   019203feb7de5b0f9be877fea4325ed9
#
_cell.length_a   1.000
_cell.length_b   1.000
_cell.length_c   1.000
_cell.angle_alpha   90.00
_cell.angle_beta   90.00
_cell.angle_gamma   90.00
#
_symmetry.space_group_name_H-M   'P 1'
#
loop_
_entity.id
_entity.type
_entity.pdbx_description
1 polymer ?
#
loop_
_entity_poly.entity_id
_entity_poly.type
_entity_poly.pdbx_seq_one_letter_code
_entity_poly.pdbx_strand_id
1 'polypeptide(L)'
;MIIDHFLISPNSDVREYAITYTRDYSDALTIAQMMVWLESEHSDLQEFALSLLAKKDAREDLGLDTIQKLCLLSQSRDLAKKKLKKGFRPSEIPLEWFKPILFNDDYYLIQFGLEYLKKEFPAKLLTAQWFQSLLQDPNLDKGYYSYMVRDYAIENIEKHVHDLNGDWIKQALLHSNYQWNN
;
A
#
# COMPACT_ATOMS: atom_id res chain seq x y z
N MET A 1 -22.11 17.97 -5.72
CA MET A 1 -22.28 18.81 -6.95
C MET A 1 -23.23 18.06 -7.87
N ILE A 2 -24.06 18.73 -8.69
CA ILE A 2 -25.03 18.06 -9.59
C ILE A 2 -24.33 17.07 -10.55
N ILE A 3 -23.12 17.41 -10.99
CA ILE A 3 -22.35 16.60 -11.94
C ILE A 3 -21.99 15.20 -11.39
N ASP A 4 -21.86 15.06 -10.06
CA ASP A 4 -21.51 13.76 -9.45
C ASP A 4 -22.57 12.68 -9.75
N HIS A 5 -23.84 13.06 -9.82
CA HIS A 5 -24.93 12.13 -10.19
C HIS A 5 -24.83 11.63 -11.64
N PHE A 6 -24.33 12.47 -12.55
CA PHE A 6 -24.12 12.07 -13.93
C PHE A 6 -22.88 11.18 -14.08
N LEU A 7 -21.82 11.43 -13.31
CA LEU A 7 -20.61 10.64 -13.30
C LEU A 7 -20.81 9.20 -12.80
N ILE A 8 -21.80 8.96 -11.93
CA ILE A 8 -22.14 7.63 -11.43
C ILE A 8 -23.38 7.03 -12.11
N SER A 9 -23.84 7.64 -13.22
CA SER A 9 -25.00 7.14 -13.97
C SER A 9 -24.77 5.72 -14.48
N PRO A 10 -25.76 4.82 -14.46
CA PRO A 10 -25.65 3.51 -15.10
C PRO A 10 -25.51 3.60 -16.62
N ASN A 11 -25.93 4.72 -17.24
CA ASN A 11 -25.83 4.95 -18.68
C ASN A 11 -24.43 5.49 -19.03
N SER A 12 -23.69 4.77 -19.88
CA SER A 12 -22.34 5.14 -20.32
C SER A 12 -22.27 6.47 -21.06
N ASP A 13 -23.26 6.77 -21.91
CA ASP A 13 -23.27 8.00 -22.70
C ASP A 13 -23.40 9.23 -21.79
N VAL A 14 -24.20 9.10 -20.71
CA VAL A 14 -24.34 10.13 -19.68
C VAL A 14 -23.04 10.32 -18.91
N ARG A 15 -22.36 9.22 -18.57
CA ARG A 15 -21.04 9.31 -17.90
C ARG A 15 -19.98 9.93 -18.80
N GLU A 16 -19.92 9.53 -20.07
CA GLU A 16 -18.97 10.09 -21.05
C GLU A 16 -19.14 11.62 -21.21
N TYR A 17 -20.39 12.06 -21.32
CA TYR A 17 -20.70 13.48 -21.35
C TYR A 17 -20.23 14.19 -20.07
N ALA A 18 -20.55 13.63 -18.91
CA ALA A 18 -20.17 14.19 -17.62
C ALA A 18 -18.64 14.21 -17.42
N ILE A 19 -17.92 13.17 -17.82
CA ILE A 19 -16.45 13.09 -17.79
C ILE A 19 -15.88 14.19 -18.69
N THR A 20 -16.39 14.34 -19.90
CA THR A 20 -15.91 15.35 -20.85
C THR A 20 -16.10 16.77 -20.28
N TYR A 21 -17.27 17.04 -19.75
CA TYR A 21 -17.56 18.32 -19.11
C TYR A 21 -16.67 18.59 -17.89
N THR A 22 -16.45 17.56 -17.06
CA THR A 22 -15.67 17.69 -15.81
C THR A 22 -14.19 17.91 -16.08
N ARG A 23 -13.66 17.49 -17.24
CA ARG A 23 -12.26 17.75 -17.63
C ARG A 23 -11.91 19.25 -17.65
N ASP A 24 -12.85 20.09 -18.07
CA ASP A 24 -12.65 21.53 -18.16
C ASP A 24 -12.56 22.20 -16.77
N TYR A 25 -13.03 21.50 -15.73
CA TYR A 25 -13.02 21.95 -14.34
C TYR A 25 -12.13 21.12 -13.43
N SER A 26 -11.20 20.36 -14.01
CA SER A 26 -10.37 19.39 -13.28
C SER A 26 -9.52 19.98 -12.15
N ASP A 27 -9.18 21.27 -12.24
CA ASP A 27 -8.38 21.97 -11.22
C ASP A 27 -9.18 22.23 -9.93
N ALA A 28 -10.52 22.28 -10.01
CA ALA A 28 -11.39 22.45 -8.86
C ALA A 28 -11.71 21.14 -8.12
N LEU A 29 -11.27 19.99 -8.65
CA LEU A 29 -11.55 18.67 -8.09
C LEU A 29 -10.61 18.35 -6.94
N THR A 30 -11.18 17.83 -5.87
CA THR A 30 -10.44 17.36 -4.71
C THR A 30 -9.91 15.94 -4.90
N ILE A 31 -8.81 15.60 -4.22
CA ILE A 31 -8.29 14.23 -4.18
C ILE A 31 -9.35 13.24 -3.66
N ALA A 32 -10.14 13.64 -2.65
CA ALA A 32 -11.22 12.81 -2.10
C ALA A 32 -12.26 12.43 -3.16
N GLN A 33 -12.69 13.36 -4.02
CA GLN A 33 -13.59 13.06 -5.12
C GLN A 33 -12.97 12.07 -6.12
N MET A 34 -11.71 12.28 -6.51
CA MET A 34 -10.99 11.39 -7.42
C MET A 34 -10.86 9.97 -6.83
N MET A 35 -10.64 9.85 -5.52
CA MET A 35 -10.57 8.56 -4.85
C MET A 35 -11.92 7.83 -4.85
N VAL A 36 -13.03 8.53 -4.61
CA VAL A 36 -14.38 7.95 -4.72
C VAL A 36 -14.66 7.44 -6.14
N TRP A 37 -14.28 8.17 -7.18
CA TRP A 37 -14.47 7.75 -8.56
C TRP A 37 -13.57 6.56 -8.93
N LEU A 38 -12.39 6.48 -8.34
CA LEU A 38 -11.48 5.36 -8.52
C LEU A 38 -12.03 4.04 -7.95
N GLU A 39 -12.84 4.13 -6.90
CA GLU A 39 -13.51 2.98 -6.26
C GLU A 39 -14.87 2.63 -6.92
N SER A 40 -15.27 3.36 -7.97
CA SER A 40 -16.50 3.09 -8.70
C SER A 40 -16.45 1.73 -9.40
N GLU A 41 -17.62 1.14 -9.66
CA GLU A 41 -17.77 -0.07 -10.52
C GLU A 41 -17.59 0.20 -12.02
N HIS A 42 -17.54 1.48 -12.43
CA HIS A 42 -17.46 1.92 -13.83
C HIS A 42 -16.01 2.17 -14.24
N SER A 43 -15.50 1.36 -15.17
CA SER A 43 -14.10 1.46 -15.64
C SER A 43 -13.76 2.79 -16.29
N ASP A 44 -14.67 3.39 -17.04
CA ASP A 44 -14.52 4.72 -17.65
C ASP A 44 -14.27 5.82 -16.60
N LEU A 45 -14.99 5.76 -15.48
CA LEU A 45 -14.82 6.68 -14.36
C LEU A 45 -13.52 6.41 -13.59
N GLN A 46 -13.16 5.14 -13.41
CA GLN A 46 -11.87 4.77 -12.81
C GLN A 46 -10.69 5.29 -13.66
N GLU A 47 -10.72 5.09 -14.98
CA GLU A 47 -9.70 5.60 -15.90
C GLU A 47 -9.61 7.13 -15.88
N PHE A 48 -10.75 7.80 -15.83
CA PHE A 48 -10.79 9.25 -15.69
C PHE A 48 -10.12 9.69 -14.39
N ALA A 49 -10.49 9.10 -13.25
CA ALA A 49 -9.88 9.39 -11.95
C ALA A 49 -8.36 9.16 -11.96
N LEU A 50 -7.89 8.02 -12.52
CA LEU A 50 -6.47 7.75 -12.67
C LEU A 50 -5.75 8.82 -13.51
N SER A 51 -6.39 9.28 -14.58
CA SER A 51 -5.81 10.33 -15.45
C SER A 51 -5.61 11.66 -14.71
N LEU A 52 -6.52 11.99 -13.80
CA LEU A 52 -6.44 13.18 -12.95
C LEU A 52 -5.39 13.03 -11.85
N LEU A 53 -5.40 11.90 -11.13
CA LEU A 53 -4.43 11.60 -10.08
C LEU A 53 -2.99 11.53 -10.63
N ALA A 54 -2.84 11.09 -11.88
CA ALA A 54 -1.52 11.06 -12.53
C ALA A 54 -0.89 12.45 -12.70
N LYS A 55 -1.70 13.51 -12.85
CA LYS A 55 -1.24 14.89 -12.99
C LYS A 55 -0.86 15.53 -11.65
N LYS A 56 -1.37 15.01 -10.53
CA LYS A 56 -1.13 15.57 -9.18
C LYS A 56 0.31 15.33 -8.73
N ASP A 57 0.89 16.27 -8.00
CA ASP A 57 2.21 16.07 -7.39
C ASP A 57 2.13 15.02 -6.27
N ALA A 58 3.19 14.22 -6.18
CA ALA A 58 3.22 13.12 -5.22
C ALA A 58 3.30 13.59 -3.76
N ARG A 59 4.03 14.68 -3.53
CA ARG A 59 4.31 15.20 -2.18
C ARG A 59 3.33 16.29 -1.78
N GLU A 60 3.12 17.26 -2.65
CA GLU A 60 2.30 18.45 -2.37
C GLU A 60 0.81 18.14 -2.40
N ASP A 61 0.35 17.34 -3.40
CA ASP A 61 -1.07 17.07 -3.58
C ASP A 61 -1.52 15.77 -2.91
N LEU A 62 -0.76 14.65 -3.07
CA LEU A 62 -1.21 13.33 -2.65
C LEU A 62 -0.79 12.99 -1.22
N GLY A 63 0.48 13.15 -0.88
CA GLY A 63 1.04 12.68 0.39
C GLY A 63 1.13 11.15 0.51
N LEU A 64 1.81 10.67 1.56
CA LEU A 64 2.04 9.25 1.78
C LEU A 64 0.76 8.46 2.03
N ASP A 65 -0.22 9.03 2.74
CA ASP A 65 -1.47 8.34 3.08
C ASP A 65 -2.32 8.06 1.84
N THR A 66 -2.42 9.04 0.92
CA THR A 66 -3.14 8.84 -0.34
C THR A 66 -2.43 7.83 -1.22
N ILE A 67 -1.09 7.90 -1.30
CA ILE A 67 -0.30 6.94 -2.08
C ILE A 67 -0.45 5.53 -1.51
N GLN A 68 -0.52 5.35 -0.19
CA GLN A 68 -0.80 4.05 0.42
C GLN A 68 -2.16 3.50 -0.02
N LYS A 69 -3.22 4.31 0.07
CA LYS A 69 -4.56 3.93 -0.41
C LYS A 69 -4.55 3.54 -1.89
N LEU A 70 -3.84 4.30 -2.73
CA LEU A 70 -3.66 3.96 -4.14
C LEU A 70 -2.90 2.65 -4.35
N CYS A 71 -1.93 2.30 -3.48
CA CYS A 71 -1.26 0.99 -3.53
C CYS A 71 -2.21 -0.17 -3.25
N LEU A 72 -3.19 0.02 -2.35
CA LEU A 72 -4.14 -1.02 -1.96
C LEU A 72 -5.17 -1.33 -3.07
N LEU A 73 -5.45 -0.38 -3.95
CA LEU A 73 -6.36 -0.56 -5.08
C LEU A 73 -5.60 -1.11 -6.30
N SER A 74 -6.03 -2.25 -6.83
CA SER A 74 -5.33 -2.95 -7.93
C SER A 74 -5.17 -2.07 -9.18
N GLN A 75 -6.21 -1.31 -9.55
CA GLN A 75 -6.25 -0.45 -10.72
C GLN A 75 -5.30 0.76 -10.65
N SER A 76 -4.92 1.21 -9.44
CA SER A 76 -4.04 2.39 -9.25
C SER A 76 -2.64 2.06 -8.76
N ARG A 77 -2.34 0.80 -8.50
CA ARG A 77 -1.09 0.35 -7.90
C ARG A 77 0.16 0.81 -8.65
N ASP A 78 0.16 0.73 -9.97
CA ASP A 78 1.29 1.16 -10.78
C ASP A 78 1.52 2.67 -10.72
N LEU A 79 0.43 3.45 -10.69
CA LEU A 79 0.50 4.88 -10.47
C LEU A 79 1.10 5.18 -9.10
N ALA A 80 0.61 4.51 -8.04
CA ALA A 80 1.09 4.67 -6.67
C ALA A 80 2.59 4.38 -6.55
N LYS A 81 3.07 3.25 -7.11
CA LYS A 81 4.49 2.89 -7.15
C LYS A 81 5.35 3.97 -7.81
N LYS A 82 4.90 4.52 -8.94
CA LYS A 82 5.59 5.61 -9.65
C LYS A 82 5.63 6.88 -8.80
N LYS A 83 4.49 7.25 -8.18
CA LYS A 83 4.39 8.43 -7.32
C LYS A 83 5.26 8.32 -6.07
N LEU A 84 5.27 7.15 -5.44
CA LEU A 84 6.11 6.88 -4.27
C LEU A 84 7.60 7.07 -4.60
N LYS A 85 8.08 6.40 -5.66
CA LYS A 85 9.51 6.47 -6.07
C LYS A 85 9.94 7.87 -6.50
N LYS A 86 9.05 8.63 -7.12
CA LYS A 86 9.36 9.99 -7.59
C LYS A 86 9.28 11.04 -6.48
N GLY A 87 8.32 10.89 -5.56
CA GLY A 87 8.02 11.91 -4.57
C GLY A 87 8.75 11.76 -3.24
N PHE A 88 9.18 10.55 -2.87
CA PHE A 88 9.70 10.27 -1.53
C PHE A 88 11.00 9.49 -1.57
N ARG A 89 11.95 9.89 -0.72
CA ARG A 89 13.13 9.08 -0.44
C ARG A 89 12.71 7.91 0.46
N PRO A 90 13.30 6.72 0.31
CA PRO A 90 12.94 5.58 1.16
C PRO A 90 13.06 5.88 2.68
N SER A 91 14.05 6.67 3.08
CA SER A 91 14.25 7.05 4.48
C SER A 91 13.20 8.02 5.05
N GLU A 92 12.37 8.62 4.21
CA GLU A 92 11.27 9.52 4.62
C GLU A 92 9.96 8.77 4.84
N ILE A 93 9.89 7.49 4.43
CA ILE A 93 8.70 6.67 4.55
C ILE A 93 8.75 5.94 5.89
N PRO A 94 7.77 6.15 6.80
CA PRO A 94 7.71 5.40 8.04
C PRO A 94 7.57 3.89 7.78
N LEU A 95 8.26 3.04 8.53
CA LEU A 95 8.14 1.58 8.38
C LEU A 95 6.70 1.08 8.56
N GLU A 96 5.95 1.68 9.48
CA GLU A 96 4.53 1.37 9.71
C GLU A 96 3.66 1.57 8.47
N TRP A 97 4.09 2.44 7.53
CA TRP A 97 3.42 2.65 6.25
C TRP A 97 3.35 1.36 5.40
N PHE A 98 4.29 0.44 5.59
CA PHE A 98 4.30 -0.83 4.85
C PHE A 98 3.37 -1.89 5.42
N LYS A 99 2.93 -1.79 6.69
CA LYS A 99 2.11 -2.83 7.32
C LYS A 99 0.81 -3.15 6.56
N PRO A 100 -0.03 -2.17 6.15
CA PRO A 100 -1.23 -2.48 5.35
C PRO A 100 -0.94 -3.13 4.00
N ILE A 101 0.26 -2.91 3.46
CA ILE A 101 0.73 -3.52 2.22
C ILE A 101 1.19 -4.96 2.45
N LEU A 102 1.94 -5.19 3.53
CA LEU A 102 2.49 -6.50 3.88
C LEU A 102 1.44 -7.47 4.41
N PHE A 103 0.43 -6.97 5.13
CA PHE A 103 -0.65 -7.78 5.70
C PHE A 103 -1.92 -7.78 4.83
N ASN A 104 -1.74 -7.72 3.52
CA ASN A 104 -2.81 -7.80 2.53
C ASN A 104 -2.96 -9.24 2.01
N ASP A 105 -4.09 -9.56 1.38
CA ASP A 105 -4.33 -10.86 0.73
C ASP A 105 -3.90 -10.90 -0.75
N ASP A 106 -3.33 -9.81 -1.26
CA ASP A 106 -2.85 -9.72 -2.64
C ASP A 106 -1.35 -10.01 -2.72
N TYR A 107 -1.00 -11.12 -3.37
CA TYR A 107 0.39 -11.57 -3.58
C TYR A 107 1.30 -10.47 -4.17
N TYR A 108 0.84 -9.79 -5.23
CA TYR A 108 1.64 -8.79 -5.93
C TYR A 108 1.87 -7.53 -5.09
N LEU A 109 0.94 -7.22 -4.21
CA LEU A 109 1.06 -6.10 -3.29
C LEU A 109 2.08 -6.41 -2.20
N ILE A 110 2.00 -7.60 -1.58
CA ILE A 110 2.97 -8.07 -0.58
C ILE A 110 4.37 -8.13 -1.20
N GLN A 111 4.49 -8.75 -2.39
CA GLN A 111 5.76 -8.83 -3.11
C GLN A 111 6.36 -7.44 -3.34
N PHE A 112 5.55 -6.48 -3.76
CA PHE A 112 6.01 -5.09 -3.92
C PHE A 112 6.56 -4.52 -2.62
N GLY A 113 5.82 -4.65 -1.50
CA GLY A 113 6.26 -4.15 -0.19
C GLY A 113 7.60 -4.77 0.25
N LEU A 114 7.71 -6.10 0.15
CA LEU A 114 8.93 -6.82 0.50
C LEU A 114 10.11 -6.45 -0.41
N GLU A 115 9.90 -6.35 -1.71
CA GLU A 115 10.95 -5.93 -2.64
C GLU A 115 11.40 -4.50 -2.40
N TYR A 116 10.48 -3.59 -2.07
CA TYR A 116 10.83 -2.22 -1.74
C TYR A 116 11.69 -2.16 -0.48
N LEU A 117 11.31 -2.88 0.58
CA LEU A 117 12.09 -2.97 1.82
C LEU A 117 13.47 -3.60 1.60
N LYS A 118 13.57 -4.62 0.75
CA LYS A 118 14.84 -5.32 0.47
C LYS A 118 15.81 -4.50 -0.38
N LYS A 119 15.31 -3.75 -1.36
CA LYS A 119 16.14 -3.13 -2.41
C LYS A 119 16.34 -1.63 -2.25
N GLU A 120 15.31 -0.94 -1.79
CA GLU A 120 15.28 0.53 -1.79
C GLU A 120 15.43 1.11 -0.37
N PHE A 121 14.96 0.36 0.65
CA PHE A 121 14.93 0.88 2.01
C PHE A 121 16.32 0.78 2.68
N PRO A 122 16.78 1.81 3.40
CA PRO A 122 18.08 1.78 4.07
C PRO A 122 18.15 0.68 5.14
N ALA A 123 19.06 -0.28 4.97
CA ALA A 123 19.18 -1.44 5.88
C ALA A 123 19.33 -1.04 7.36
N LYS A 124 20.02 0.09 7.63
CA LYS A 124 20.21 0.61 9.00
C LYS A 124 18.92 1.04 9.71
N LEU A 125 17.83 1.25 8.96
CA LEU A 125 16.52 1.59 9.51
C LEU A 125 15.65 0.34 9.75
N LEU A 126 16.05 -0.81 9.21
CA LEU A 126 15.38 -2.09 9.41
C LEU A 126 15.94 -2.73 10.70
N THR A 127 15.39 -2.33 11.82
CA THR A 127 15.86 -2.75 13.16
C THR A 127 15.28 -4.09 13.58
N ALA A 128 15.91 -4.74 14.58
CA ALA A 128 15.37 -5.94 15.22
C ALA A 128 13.93 -5.73 15.72
N GLN A 129 13.64 -4.57 16.32
CA GLN A 129 12.31 -4.23 16.81
C GLN A 129 11.26 -4.17 15.67
N TRP A 130 11.66 -3.69 14.49
CA TRP A 130 10.77 -3.71 13.32
C TRP A 130 10.40 -5.14 12.92
N PHE A 131 11.37 -6.03 12.74
CA PHE A 131 11.12 -7.42 12.39
C PHE A 131 10.31 -8.14 13.46
N GLN A 132 10.61 -7.88 14.74
CA GLN A 132 9.83 -8.37 15.86
C GLN A 132 8.38 -7.91 15.80
N SER A 133 8.13 -6.64 15.45
CA SER A 133 6.79 -6.08 15.32
C SER A 133 5.98 -6.71 14.18
N LEU A 134 6.65 -7.18 13.11
CA LEU A 134 5.99 -7.93 12.04
C LEU A 134 5.58 -9.33 12.52
N LEU A 135 6.47 -10.03 13.26
CA LEU A 135 6.20 -11.38 13.76
C LEU A 135 5.13 -11.41 14.86
N GLN A 136 4.94 -10.31 15.57
CA GLN A 136 3.94 -10.16 16.64
C GLN A 136 2.64 -9.52 16.15
N ASP A 137 2.55 -9.10 14.89
CA ASP A 137 1.36 -8.44 14.38
C ASP A 137 0.18 -9.42 14.30
N PRO A 138 -0.99 -9.09 14.87
CA PRO A 138 -2.15 -9.97 14.88
C PRO A 138 -2.73 -10.26 13.48
N ASN A 139 -2.28 -9.55 12.46
CA ASN A 139 -2.68 -9.77 11.08
C ASN A 139 -1.75 -10.75 10.33
N LEU A 140 -0.60 -11.10 10.92
CA LEU A 140 0.37 -11.99 10.27
C LEU A 140 -0.23 -13.35 9.88
N ASP A 141 -1.16 -13.88 10.69
CA ASP A 141 -1.74 -15.21 10.46
C ASP A 141 -3.09 -15.18 9.72
N LYS A 142 -3.57 -14.01 9.33
CA LYS A 142 -4.87 -13.87 8.67
C LYS A 142 -4.84 -14.02 7.16
N GLY A 143 -3.72 -13.67 6.51
CA GLY A 143 -3.58 -13.67 5.05
C GLY A 143 -3.01 -14.98 4.51
N TYR A 144 -3.49 -15.41 3.35
CA TYR A 144 -2.97 -16.61 2.66
C TYR A 144 -1.46 -16.52 2.36
N TYR A 145 -0.95 -15.33 2.07
CA TYR A 145 0.46 -15.08 1.74
C TYR A 145 1.29 -14.57 2.94
N SER A 146 0.78 -14.68 4.16
CA SER A 146 1.46 -14.23 5.38
C SER A 146 2.84 -14.89 5.60
N TYR A 147 3.02 -16.11 5.08
CA TYR A 147 4.31 -16.81 5.12
C TYR A 147 5.44 -15.99 4.49
N MET A 148 5.18 -15.21 3.43
CA MET A 148 6.19 -14.37 2.78
C MET A 148 6.74 -13.29 3.72
N VAL A 149 5.86 -12.69 4.51
CA VAL A 149 6.22 -11.66 5.51
C VAL A 149 6.95 -12.30 6.68
N ARG A 150 6.48 -13.47 7.12
CA ARG A 150 7.10 -14.26 8.20
C ARG A 150 8.53 -14.67 7.82
N ASP A 151 8.71 -15.27 6.65
CA ASP A 151 10.02 -15.70 6.18
C ASP A 151 10.98 -14.51 6.06
N TYR A 152 10.51 -13.40 5.48
CA TYR A 152 11.29 -12.17 5.39
C TYR A 152 11.71 -11.64 6.77
N ALA A 153 10.80 -11.64 7.74
CA ALA A 153 11.11 -11.15 9.09
C ALA A 153 12.10 -12.10 9.80
N ILE A 154 11.93 -13.41 9.69
CA ILE A 154 12.85 -14.42 10.29
C ILE A 154 14.25 -14.31 9.69
N GLU A 155 14.38 -14.32 8.36
CA GLU A 155 15.67 -14.21 7.67
C GLU A 155 16.47 -12.96 8.06
N ASN A 156 15.76 -11.87 8.38
CA ASN A 156 16.42 -10.62 8.71
C ASN A 156 16.62 -10.41 10.21
N ILE A 157 15.74 -10.95 11.06
CA ILE A 157 15.92 -10.87 12.51
C ILE A 157 17.15 -11.65 12.97
N GLU A 158 17.49 -12.76 12.29
CA GLU A 158 18.69 -13.54 12.56
C GLU A 158 19.98 -12.70 12.42
N LYS A 159 19.98 -11.71 11.53
CA LYS A 159 21.11 -10.77 11.35
C LYS A 159 21.28 -9.79 12.53
N HIS A 160 20.24 -9.63 13.33
CA HIS A 160 20.16 -8.73 14.47
C HIS A 160 20.06 -9.44 15.82
N VAL A 161 20.44 -10.74 15.87
CA VAL A 161 20.33 -11.55 17.10
C VAL A 161 21.01 -10.89 18.31
N HIS A 162 22.10 -10.16 18.09
CA HIS A 162 22.83 -9.47 19.16
C HIS A 162 22.05 -8.29 19.77
N ASP A 163 21.05 -7.77 19.04
CA ASP A 163 20.22 -6.64 19.46
C ASP A 163 18.90 -7.09 20.11
N LEU A 164 18.66 -8.41 20.19
CA LEU A 164 17.43 -8.98 20.71
C LEU A 164 17.53 -9.32 22.19
N ASN A 165 16.44 -9.08 22.91
CA ASN A 165 16.30 -9.56 24.28
C ASN A 165 16.20 -11.10 24.27
N GLY A 166 17.01 -11.77 25.13
CA GLY A 166 17.07 -13.23 25.23
C GLY A 166 15.71 -13.90 25.56
N ASP A 167 14.82 -13.22 26.25
CA ASP A 167 13.47 -13.72 26.57
C ASP A 167 12.57 -13.77 25.34
N TRP A 168 12.72 -12.81 24.42
CA TRP A 168 11.99 -12.83 23.16
C TRP A 168 12.45 -13.99 22.26
N ILE A 169 13.75 -14.23 22.19
CA ILE A 169 14.31 -15.37 21.41
C ILE A 169 13.72 -16.70 21.90
N LYS A 170 13.64 -16.89 23.21
CA LYS A 170 13.03 -18.08 23.80
C LYS A 170 11.55 -18.22 23.42
N GLN A 171 10.77 -17.13 23.48
CA GLN A 171 9.35 -17.14 23.10
C GLN A 171 9.16 -17.42 21.61
N ALA A 172 9.94 -16.80 20.75
CA ALA A 172 9.89 -17.01 19.30
C ALA A 172 10.21 -18.47 18.92
N LEU A 173 11.22 -19.07 19.58
CA LEU A 173 11.58 -20.49 19.40
C LEU A 173 10.49 -21.44 19.90
N LEU A 174 9.81 -21.11 21.00
CA LEU A 174 8.69 -21.91 21.53
C LEU A 174 7.48 -21.86 20.57
N HIS A 175 7.18 -20.72 19.98
CA HIS A 175 6.10 -20.61 19.00
C HIS A 175 6.43 -21.27 17.67
N SER A 176 7.67 -21.23 17.21
CA SER A 176 8.09 -21.89 15.96
C SER A 176 7.97 -23.43 16.07
N ASN A 177 8.30 -24.00 17.22
CA ASN A 177 8.18 -25.45 17.45
C ASN A 177 6.72 -25.95 17.48
N TYR A 178 5.74 -25.09 17.74
CA TYR A 178 4.32 -25.48 17.78
C TYR A 178 3.70 -25.63 16.37
N GLN A 179 4.26 -25.00 15.37
CA GLN A 179 3.71 -25.01 13.99
C GLN A 179 4.36 -26.01 13.05
N TRP A 180 5.49 -26.65 13.44
CA TRP A 180 6.16 -27.66 12.60
C TRP A 180 5.67 -29.10 12.85
N ASN A 181 4.79 -29.32 13.82
CA ASN A 181 4.27 -30.64 14.21
C ASN A 181 2.77 -30.86 13.89
N ASN A 182 2.14 -30.03 13.09
CA ASN A 182 0.81 -30.24 12.53
C ASN A 182 0.89 -30.03 11.00
#